data_ed5f5bc24d4706e9a24d80a804107781
#
_entry.id   ed5f5bc24d4706e9a24d80a804107781
#
_cell.length_a   1.000
_cell.length_b   1.000
_cell.length_c   1.000
_cell.angle_alpha   90.00
_cell.angle_beta   90.00
_cell.angle_gamma   90.00
#
_symmetry.space_group_name_H-M   'P 1'
#
loop_
_entity.id
_entity.type
_entity.pdbx_description
1 polymer ?
#
loop_
_entity_poly.entity_id
_entity_poly.type
_entity_poly.pdbx_seq_one_letter_code
_entity_poly.pdbx_strand_id
1 'polypeptide(L)'
;MSEAASDGCFVFDLPHTEAALALAGGPSGQTLRQLEALTGSSLVIRGLQLVIQGRPSQLERTAATVELLRKFWQEGEPISQVELQAA
;
A
#
# COMPACT_ATOMS: atom_id res chain seq x y z
N MET A 1 -9.23 25.72 4.50
CA MET A 1 -9.52 25.30 4.92
C MET A 1 -9.69 24.00 5.21
N SER A 2 -10.26 23.66 5.33
CA SER A 2 -10.59 22.44 5.87
C SER A 2 -10.22 21.24 5.12
N GLU A 3 -9.49 21.38 4.08
CA GLU A 3 -9.05 20.23 3.36
C GLU A 3 -8.18 19.37 4.17
N ALA A 4 -7.38 19.94 5.04
CA ALA A 4 -6.53 19.15 5.91
C ALA A 4 -7.35 18.22 6.77
N ALA A 5 -8.54 18.64 7.13
CA ALA A 5 -9.38 17.80 7.97
C ALA A 5 -9.99 16.63 7.22
N SER A 6 -10.03 16.70 5.88
CA SER A 6 -10.60 15.61 5.12
C SER A 6 -9.57 14.55 4.75
N ASP A 7 -8.29 14.82 5.01
CA ASP A 7 -7.25 13.83 4.77
C ASP A 7 -7.10 12.95 6.01
N GLY A 8 -6.71 11.72 5.79
CA GLY A 8 -6.54 10.77 6.85
C GLY A 8 -5.33 9.90 6.65
N CYS A 9 -5.13 8.99 7.58
CA CYS A 9 -3.98 8.10 7.59
C CYS A 9 -4.43 6.73 8.04
N PHE A 10 -3.92 5.71 7.39
CA PHE A 10 -4.17 4.32 7.75
C PHE A 10 -2.84 3.60 7.81
N VAL A 11 -2.64 2.76 8.83
CA VAL A 11 -1.38 2.07 9.03
C VAL A 11 -1.62 0.56 9.05
N PHE A 12 -0.86 -0.16 8.23
CA PHE A 12 -0.81 -1.62 8.26
C PHE A 12 0.49 -2.05 8.93
N ASP A 13 0.39 -2.99 9.85
CA ASP A 13 1.59 -3.62 10.42
C ASP A 13 2.03 -4.75 9.50
N LEU A 14 3.33 -4.80 9.22
CA LEU A 14 3.90 -5.81 8.35
C LEU A 14 4.61 -6.85 9.22
N PRO A 15 4.43 -8.14 8.93
CA PRO A 15 4.95 -9.19 9.81
C PRO A 15 6.47 -9.34 9.81
N HIS A 16 7.12 -9.00 8.70
CA HIS A 16 8.58 -9.14 8.62
C HIS A 16 9.10 -8.34 7.43
N THR A 17 10.43 -8.28 7.33
CA THR A 17 11.08 -7.48 6.31
C THR A 17 10.74 -7.93 4.89
N GLU A 18 10.62 -9.24 4.69
CA GLU A 18 10.28 -9.76 3.37
C GLU A 18 8.92 -9.29 2.91
N ALA A 19 7.97 -9.16 3.84
CA ALA A 19 6.65 -8.63 3.50
C ALA A 19 6.76 -7.18 3.03
N ALA A 20 7.57 -6.39 3.72
CA ALA A 20 7.78 -5.00 3.35
C ALA A 20 8.40 -4.89 1.95
N LEU A 21 9.40 -5.72 1.67
CA LEU A 21 10.05 -5.70 0.37
C LEU A 21 9.10 -6.16 -0.75
N ALA A 22 8.30 -7.18 -0.48
CA ALA A 22 7.34 -7.67 -1.47
C ALA A 22 6.31 -6.61 -1.79
N LEU A 23 5.79 -5.94 -0.76
CA LEU A 23 4.79 -4.91 -0.94
C LEU A 23 5.38 -3.70 -1.67
N ALA A 24 6.63 -3.37 -1.38
CA ALA A 24 7.29 -2.25 -2.05
C ALA A 24 7.64 -2.55 -3.50
N GLY A 25 7.85 -3.81 -3.84
CA GLY A 25 8.31 -4.19 -5.17
C GLY A 25 9.81 -4.09 -5.29
N GLY A 26 10.53 -4.40 -4.20
CA GLY A 26 11.96 -4.36 -4.17
C GLY A 26 12.51 -3.01 -3.76
N PRO A 27 13.83 -2.81 -3.87
CA PRO A 27 14.47 -1.59 -3.41
C PRO A 27 14.01 -0.33 -4.14
N SER A 28 13.51 -0.47 -5.37
CA SER A 28 13.08 0.69 -6.15
C SER A 28 11.71 1.21 -5.73
N GLY A 29 10.94 0.44 -4.97
CA GLY A 29 9.60 0.85 -4.58
C GLY A 29 8.60 0.88 -5.72
N GLN A 30 8.83 0.06 -6.73
CA GLN A 30 8.03 0.10 -7.95
C GLN A 30 6.57 -0.26 -7.69
N THR A 31 6.32 -1.27 -6.86
CA THR A 31 4.96 -1.69 -6.56
C THR A 31 4.21 -0.62 -5.79
N LEU A 32 4.88 0.04 -4.84
CA LEU A 32 4.25 1.14 -4.12
C LEU A 32 3.85 2.27 -5.05
N ARG A 33 4.71 2.61 -6.01
CA ARG A 33 4.39 3.67 -6.96
C ARG A 33 3.21 3.31 -7.83
N GLN A 34 3.13 2.05 -8.24
CA GLN A 34 1.99 1.58 -9.01
C GLN A 34 0.70 1.63 -8.21
N LEU A 35 0.79 1.24 -6.93
CA LEU A 35 -0.37 1.32 -6.05
C LEU A 35 -0.81 2.77 -5.84
N GLU A 36 0.13 3.68 -5.71
CA GLU A 36 -0.20 5.10 -5.60
C GLU A 36 -0.94 5.59 -6.83
N ALA A 37 -0.47 5.19 -8.01
CA ALA A 37 -1.11 5.60 -9.25
C ALA A 37 -2.51 5.02 -9.39
N LEU A 38 -2.69 3.78 -8.93
CA LEU A 38 -3.99 3.10 -9.06
C LEU A 38 -5.02 3.62 -8.06
N THR A 39 -4.57 3.98 -6.87
CA THR A 39 -5.49 4.32 -5.78
C THR A 39 -5.62 5.81 -5.52
N GLY A 40 -4.64 6.59 -5.96
CA GLY A 40 -4.63 8.03 -5.69
C GLY A 40 -4.17 8.38 -4.28
N SER A 41 -3.76 7.40 -3.48
CA SER A 41 -3.27 7.63 -2.13
C SER A 41 -1.75 7.66 -2.12
N SER A 42 -1.19 8.21 -1.05
CA SER A 42 0.25 8.18 -0.81
C SER A 42 0.58 6.98 0.06
N LEU A 43 1.56 6.18 -0.35
CA LEU A 43 1.97 5.00 0.38
C LEU A 43 3.46 5.06 0.70
N VAL A 44 3.79 4.91 1.97
CA VAL A 44 5.17 4.94 2.45
C VAL A 44 5.39 3.79 3.42
N ILE A 45 6.53 3.12 3.31
CA ILE A 45 6.91 2.08 4.25
C ILE A 45 7.92 2.67 5.23
N ARG A 46 7.61 2.57 6.51
CA ARG A 46 8.49 3.00 7.60
C ARG A 46 8.73 1.82 8.52
N GLY A 47 9.95 1.28 8.48
CA GLY A 47 10.25 0.08 9.24
C GLY A 47 9.34 -1.05 8.80
N LEU A 48 8.55 -1.58 9.71
CA LEU A 48 7.60 -2.66 9.41
C LEU A 48 6.17 -2.13 9.41
N GLN A 49 5.98 -0.90 8.97
CA GLN A 49 4.63 -0.33 8.85
C GLN A 49 4.44 0.29 7.49
N LEU A 50 3.28 0.03 6.90
CA LEU A 50 2.85 0.70 5.68
C LEU A 50 1.92 1.83 6.08
N VAL A 51 2.28 3.06 5.74
CA VAL A 51 1.48 4.24 6.06
C VAL A 51 0.81 4.73 4.79
N ILE A 52 -0.51 4.80 4.81
CA ILE A 52 -1.32 5.24 3.68
C ILE A 52 -1.97 6.57 4.05
N GLN A 53 -1.81 7.57 3.19
CA GLN A 53 -2.38 8.88 3.41
C GLN A 53 -3.24 9.29 2.22
N GLY A 54 -4.38 9.91 2.50
CA GLY A 54 -5.25 10.38 1.45
C GLY A 54 -6.63 10.74 2.00
N ARG A 55 -7.56 10.96 1.11
CA ARG A 55 -8.93 11.25 1.49
C ARG A 55 -9.61 9.97 1.99
N PRO A 56 -10.65 10.10 2.83
CA PRO A 56 -11.30 8.92 3.40
C PRO A 56 -11.76 7.90 2.36
N SER A 57 -12.30 8.36 1.22
CA SER A 57 -12.74 7.43 0.19
C SER A 57 -11.56 6.72 -0.46
N GLN A 58 -10.44 7.42 -0.61
CA GLN A 58 -9.23 6.82 -1.16
C GLN A 58 -8.61 5.84 -0.17
N LEU A 59 -8.63 6.18 1.12
CA LEU A 59 -8.08 5.31 2.14
C LEU A 59 -8.80 3.97 2.17
N GLU A 60 -10.12 4.01 2.09
CA GLU A 60 -10.91 2.80 2.08
C GLU A 60 -10.54 1.90 0.90
N ARG A 61 -10.46 2.48 -0.29
CA ARG A 61 -10.12 1.75 -1.48
C ARG A 61 -8.69 1.20 -1.40
N THR A 62 -7.77 2.03 -0.95
CA THR A 62 -6.37 1.64 -0.86
C THR A 62 -6.19 0.52 0.15
N ALA A 63 -6.82 0.64 1.32
CA ALA A 63 -6.74 -0.39 2.34
C ALA A 63 -7.31 -1.70 1.83
N ALA A 64 -8.43 -1.66 1.10
CA ALA A 64 -9.02 -2.86 0.53
C ALA A 64 -8.09 -3.51 -0.47
N THR A 65 -7.43 -2.70 -1.32
CA THR A 65 -6.50 -3.22 -2.31
C THR A 65 -5.30 -3.89 -1.64
N VAL A 66 -4.72 -3.22 -0.63
CA VAL A 66 -3.59 -3.79 0.10
C VAL A 66 -4.01 -5.11 0.77
N GLU A 67 -5.21 -5.15 1.31
CA GLU A 67 -5.71 -6.35 1.97
C GLU A 67 -5.91 -7.49 0.97
N LEU A 68 -6.41 -7.20 -0.22
CA LEU A 68 -6.57 -8.21 -1.26
C LEU A 68 -5.24 -8.82 -1.67
N LEU A 69 -4.18 -8.04 -1.62
CA LEU A 69 -2.85 -8.50 -2.02
C LEU A 69 -2.08 -9.14 -0.86
N ARG A 70 -2.69 -9.20 0.34
CA ARG A 70 -2.00 -9.70 1.54
C ARG A 70 -1.44 -11.10 1.34
N LYS A 71 -2.14 -11.96 0.64
CA LYS A 71 -1.70 -13.33 0.44
C LYS A 71 -0.34 -13.40 -0.26
N PHE A 72 0.03 -12.36 -1.00
CA PHE A 72 1.34 -12.31 -1.65
C PHE A 72 2.38 -11.69 -0.73
N TRP A 73 2.16 -10.45 -0.30
CA TRP A 73 3.20 -9.74 0.46
C TRP A 73 3.40 -10.34 1.86
N GLN A 74 2.38 -10.93 2.45
CA GLN A 74 2.51 -11.54 3.76
C GLN A 74 3.50 -12.71 3.73
N GLU A 75 3.56 -13.42 2.62
CA GLU A 75 4.49 -14.53 2.44
C GLU A 75 5.82 -14.08 1.84
N GLY A 76 6.00 -12.81 1.62
CA GLY A 76 7.21 -12.29 1.01
C GLY A 76 7.28 -12.51 -0.48
N GLU A 77 6.16 -12.80 -1.12
CA GLU A 77 6.12 -13.07 -2.56
C GLU A 77 5.92 -11.77 -3.34
N PRO A 78 6.65 -11.59 -4.44
CA PRO A 78 6.46 -10.41 -5.27
C PRO A 78 5.05 -10.36 -5.84
N ILE A 79 4.53 -9.14 -5.97
CA ILE A 79 3.22 -8.93 -6.55
C ILE A 79 3.41 -8.59 -8.02
N SER A 80 2.85 -9.42 -8.90
CA SER A 80 2.98 -9.18 -10.34
C SER A 80 2.06 -8.04 -10.77
N GLN A 81 2.38 -7.47 -11.93
CA GLN A 81 1.57 -6.38 -12.46
C GLN A 81 0.16 -6.83 -12.78
N VAL A 82 0.01 -8.07 -13.22
CA VAL A 82 -1.30 -8.62 -13.50
C VAL A 82 -2.15 -8.64 -12.24
N GLU A 83 -1.57 -9.07 -11.13
CA GLU A 83 -2.29 -9.13 -9.87
C GLU A 83 -2.64 -7.75 -9.34
N LEU A 84 -1.74 -6.79 -9.53
CA LEU A 84 -2.02 -5.41 -9.15
C LEU A 84 -3.23 -4.87 -9.90
N GLN A 85 -3.29 -5.11 -11.19
CA GLN A 85 -4.37 -4.58 -12.01
C GLN A 85 -5.68 -5.31 -11.76
N ALA A 86 -5.62 -6.56 -11.34
CA ALA A 86 -6.83 -7.33 -11.03
C ALA A 86 -7.41 -6.94 -9.67
N ALA A 87 -6.58 -6.39 -8.81
CA ALA A 87 -7.06 -5.94 -7.51
C ALA A 87 -7.76 -4.60 -7.65
#